data_5a0aededa8e33cd40a3320d8852c3e9e
#
_entry.id   5a0aededa8e33cd40a3320d8852c3e9e
#
_cell.length_a   1.000
_cell.length_b   1.000
_cell.length_c   1.000
_cell.angle_alpha   90.00
_cell.angle_beta   90.00
_cell.angle_gamma   90.00
#
_symmetry.space_group_name_H-M   'P 1'
#
loop_
_entity.id
_entity.type
_entity.pdbx_description
1 polymer ?
#
loop_
_entity_poly.entity_id
_entity_poly.type
_entity_poly.pdbx_seq_one_letter_code
_entity_poly.pdbx_strand_id
1 'polypeptide(L)'
;GDLASGDLASGDLAKVHKHPRDALIEFFEGPHLYFVNGQGGYTSVTTFIKALFEKFDSELIVSKMMNGKRWQPGHKYWGMTGEEIKAKWTHDGKVASLAGTKMHEDIEFFYNGLAHTRPENNSLEYSYFMNFVKDHAGLTPYRTEWMVWDDELMLAGSIDFIAQVNGEYIIYDWKRSKKIEKTSGWDKWCLDDDISHLPDTNFWHYSLQLNIYKYILEKNYGIQISHMYLVCLHPDNVRGNYELHKVSELGDEVDVIMKKRLALF
;
A
#
# COMPACT_ATOMS: atom_id res chain seq x y z
N GLY A 1 10.74 29.07 -6.24
CA GLY A 1 10.56 29.22 -7.63
C GLY A 1 9.21 28.65 -7.99
N ASP A 2 8.37 29.50 -8.52
CA ASP A 2 7.04 29.16 -8.93
C ASP A 2 7.11 27.96 -9.87
N LEU A 3 6.63 26.81 -9.40
CA LEU A 3 6.11 25.81 -10.33
C LEU A 3 5.13 26.60 -11.18
N ALA A 4 5.46 26.75 -12.45
CA ALA A 4 4.69 27.60 -13.32
C ALA A 4 3.23 27.21 -13.17
N SER A 5 2.38 28.19 -12.94
CA SER A 5 0.94 27.98 -12.75
C SER A 5 0.29 27.20 -13.92
N GLY A 6 1.01 27.12 -15.06
CA GLY A 6 0.67 26.28 -16.19
C GLY A 6 0.84 24.77 -15.95
N ASP A 7 1.85 24.37 -15.19
CA ASP A 7 2.07 22.96 -14.88
C ASP A 7 1.04 22.44 -13.86
N LEU A 8 0.54 23.33 -12.99
CA LEU A 8 -0.51 23.01 -12.04
C LEU A 8 -1.90 22.98 -12.68
N ALA A 9 -2.15 23.81 -13.69
CA ALA A 9 -3.41 23.78 -14.45
C ALA A 9 -3.48 22.55 -15.39
N SER A 10 -2.32 22.05 -15.84
CA SER A 10 -2.17 20.81 -16.59
C SER A 10 -1.86 19.61 -15.68
N GLY A 11 -1.92 19.80 -14.37
CA GLY A 11 -1.40 18.93 -13.33
C GLY A 11 -2.13 17.61 -13.11
N ASP A 12 -3.13 17.28 -13.91
CA ASP A 12 -3.71 15.95 -13.94
C ASP A 12 -2.71 15.00 -14.62
N LEU A 13 -1.91 14.33 -13.80
CA LEU A 13 -0.88 13.41 -14.26
C LEU A 13 -1.43 12.29 -15.13
N ALA A 14 -2.67 11.87 -14.88
CA ALA A 14 -3.34 10.86 -15.69
C ALA A 14 -3.62 11.33 -17.12
N LYS A 15 -3.83 12.61 -17.32
CA LYS A 15 -3.98 13.21 -18.67
C LYS A 15 -2.65 13.40 -19.35
N VAL A 16 -1.64 13.90 -18.60
CA VAL A 16 -0.30 14.15 -19.13
C VAL A 16 0.38 12.84 -19.53
N HIS A 17 0.24 11.81 -18.71
CA HIS A 17 0.85 10.49 -18.91
C HIS A 17 -0.20 9.40 -19.15
N LYS A 18 -1.15 9.70 -20.01
CA LYS A 18 -2.22 8.79 -20.38
C LYS A 18 -1.68 7.49 -20.98
N HIS A 19 -2.25 6.36 -20.54
CA HIS A 19 -1.96 5.04 -21.12
C HIS A 19 -3.24 4.44 -21.71
N PRO A 20 -3.17 3.72 -22.84
CA PRO A 20 -4.36 3.12 -23.48
C PRO A 20 -5.12 2.16 -22.56
N ARG A 21 -4.44 1.50 -21.63
CA ARG A 21 -5.06 0.57 -20.69
C ARG A 21 -5.90 1.26 -19.62
N ASP A 22 -5.75 2.57 -19.41
CA ASP A 22 -6.50 3.33 -18.40
C ASP A 22 -8.00 3.35 -18.70
N ALA A 23 -8.37 3.43 -19.95
CA ALA A 23 -9.78 3.53 -20.36
C ALA A 23 -10.58 2.24 -20.15
N LEU A 24 -9.90 1.11 -19.96
CA LEU A 24 -10.52 -0.21 -19.86
C LEU A 24 -10.83 -0.64 -18.43
N ILE A 25 -10.24 0.00 -17.43
CA ILE A 25 -10.41 -0.38 -16.03
C ILE A 25 -11.31 0.61 -15.29
N GLU A 26 -12.22 0.09 -14.49
CA GLU A 26 -13.07 0.83 -13.57
C GLU A 26 -12.98 0.21 -12.17
N PHE A 27 -13.06 1.05 -11.15
CA PHE A 27 -13.12 0.61 -9.75
C PHE A 27 -14.39 1.12 -9.09
N PHE A 28 -15.14 0.21 -8.50
CA PHE A 28 -16.34 0.50 -7.73
C PHE A 28 -16.00 0.47 -6.24
N GLU A 29 -15.93 1.64 -5.64
CA GLU A 29 -15.46 1.84 -4.27
C GLU A 29 -16.34 1.13 -3.22
N GLY A 30 -17.65 1.22 -3.35
CA GLY A 30 -18.58 0.58 -2.40
C GLY A 30 -18.31 -0.91 -2.21
N PRO A 31 -18.39 -1.74 -3.27
CA PRO A 31 -18.09 -3.17 -3.18
C PRO A 31 -16.60 -3.51 -3.27
N HIS A 32 -15.70 -2.55 -3.47
CA HIS A 32 -14.26 -2.76 -3.69
C HIS A 32 -13.97 -3.72 -4.87
N LEU A 33 -14.58 -3.48 -6.00
CA LEU A 33 -14.46 -4.35 -7.18
C LEU A 33 -13.83 -3.61 -8.37
N TYR A 34 -12.92 -4.31 -9.04
CA TYR A 34 -12.37 -3.90 -10.32
C TYR A 34 -13.12 -4.57 -11.46
N PHE A 35 -13.42 -3.80 -12.49
CA PHE A 35 -13.94 -4.29 -13.77
C PHE A 35 -12.99 -3.83 -14.87
N VAL A 36 -12.64 -4.76 -15.73
CA VAL A 36 -11.78 -4.48 -16.89
C VAL A 36 -12.57 -4.82 -18.15
N ASN A 37 -12.73 -3.83 -19.01
CA ASN A 37 -13.53 -3.94 -20.24
C ASN A 37 -14.95 -4.48 -19.95
N GLY A 38 -15.55 -4.03 -18.84
CA GLY A 38 -16.87 -4.46 -18.39
C GLY A 38 -16.90 -5.84 -17.73
N GLN A 39 -15.78 -6.54 -17.63
CA GLN A 39 -15.68 -7.86 -17.03
C GLN A 39 -15.23 -7.77 -15.57
N GLY A 40 -16.00 -8.40 -14.66
CA GLY A 40 -15.64 -8.61 -13.26
C GLY A 40 -14.76 -9.84 -13.05
N GLY A 41 -14.59 -10.22 -11.79
CA GLY A 41 -13.81 -11.41 -11.41
C GLY A 41 -12.33 -11.14 -11.19
N TYR A 42 -11.89 -9.89 -11.28
CA TYR A 42 -10.52 -9.50 -10.97
C TYR A 42 -10.29 -9.50 -9.47
N THR A 43 -9.19 -10.11 -9.05
CA THR A 43 -8.75 -10.08 -7.65
C THR A 43 -7.83 -8.88 -7.47
N SER A 44 -8.03 -8.10 -6.40
CA SER A 44 -7.08 -7.04 -6.07
C SER A 44 -5.75 -7.63 -5.62
N VAL A 45 -4.65 -6.95 -5.93
CA VAL A 45 -3.30 -7.38 -5.52
C VAL A 45 -3.22 -7.55 -4.00
N THR A 46 -3.81 -6.64 -3.23
CA THR A 46 -3.84 -6.74 -1.77
C THR A 46 -4.62 -7.96 -1.27
N THR A 47 -5.74 -8.28 -1.87
CA THR A 47 -6.52 -9.49 -1.55
C THR A 47 -5.75 -10.76 -1.90
N PHE A 48 -5.10 -10.78 -3.05
CA PHE A 48 -4.26 -11.89 -3.48
C PHE A 48 -3.13 -12.16 -2.46
N ILE A 49 -2.46 -11.13 -2.01
CA ILE A 49 -1.38 -11.24 -1.01
C ILE A 49 -1.92 -11.73 0.33
N LYS A 50 -3.06 -11.22 0.79
CA LYS A 50 -3.67 -11.66 2.06
C LYS A 50 -3.93 -13.16 2.08
N ALA A 51 -4.30 -13.75 0.96
CA ALA A 51 -4.53 -15.19 0.85
C ALA A 51 -3.24 -16.03 0.97
N LEU A 52 -2.06 -15.43 0.83
CA LEU A 52 -0.77 -16.10 0.99
C LEU A 52 -0.31 -16.23 2.44
N PHE A 53 -1.00 -15.58 3.35
CA PHE A 53 -0.65 -15.55 4.77
C PHE A 53 -1.84 -15.95 5.64
N GLU A 54 -1.54 -16.33 6.89
CA GLU A 54 -2.56 -16.73 7.85
C GLU A 54 -3.53 -15.56 8.13
N LYS A 55 -4.82 -15.88 8.18
CA LYS A 55 -5.85 -14.87 8.49
C LYS A 55 -5.75 -14.45 9.95
N PHE A 56 -5.92 -13.15 10.18
CA PHE A 56 -6.09 -12.62 11.53
C PHE A 56 -7.42 -13.12 12.12
N ASP A 57 -7.34 -13.88 13.21
CA ASP A 57 -8.48 -14.38 13.97
C ASP A 57 -8.53 -13.68 15.33
N SER A 58 -9.38 -12.66 15.44
CA SER A 58 -9.50 -11.86 16.67
C SER A 58 -9.97 -12.69 17.86
N GLU A 59 -10.87 -13.65 17.65
CA GLU A 59 -11.36 -14.55 18.70
C GLU A 59 -10.21 -15.36 19.32
N LEU A 60 -9.41 -15.99 18.46
CA LEU A 60 -8.26 -16.79 18.88
C LEU A 60 -7.21 -15.95 19.59
N ILE A 61 -6.91 -14.77 19.04
CA ILE A 61 -5.88 -13.88 19.63
C ILE A 61 -6.32 -13.35 20.98
N VAL A 62 -7.57 -12.91 21.12
CA VAL A 62 -8.13 -12.47 22.41
C VAL A 62 -8.11 -13.60 23.41
N SER A 63 -8.52 -14.80 23.04
CA SER A 63 -8.52 -16.00 23.90
C SER A 63 -7.10 -16.32 24.38
N LYS A 64 -6.13 -16.38 23.48
CA LYS A 64 -4.72 -16.63 23.84
C LYS A 64 -4.15 -15.55 24.75
N MET A 65 -4.48 -14.29 24.51
CA MET A 65 -4.03 -13.16 25.31
C MET A 65 -4.57 -13.24 26.73
N MET A 66 -5.89 -13.47 26.88
CA MET A 66 -6.55 -13.54 28.19
C MET A 66 -6.17 -14.78 29.00
N ASN A 67 -5.73 -15.84 28.35
CA ASN A 67 -5.22 -17.07 28.97
C ASN A 67 -3.69 -17.07 29.15
N GLY A 68 -3.02 -16.01 28.71
CA GLY A 68 -1.56 -15.91 28.76
C GLY A 68 -1.05 -15.40 30.12
N LYS A 69 0.24 -15.64 30.37
CA LYS A 69 0.91 -15.24 31.62
C LYS A 69 0.96 -13.72 31.83
N ARG A 70 0.83 -12.93 30.76
CA ARG A 70 0.86 -11.46 30.81
C ARG A 70 -0.50 -10.86 31.17
N TRP A 71 -1.57 -11.68 31.19
CA TRP A 71 -2.90 -11.22 31.55
C TRP A 71 -3.00 -11.06 33.07
N GLN A 72 -2.70 -9.87 33.55
CA GLN A 72 -2.67 -9.49 34.97
C GLN A 72 -2.84 -7.98 35.09
N PRO A 73 -3.07 -7.46 36.31
CA PRO A 73 -3.13 -6.01 36.53
C PRO A 73 -1.89 -5.31 35.94
N GLY A 74 -2.13 -4.23 35.17
CA GLY A 74 -1.11 -3.54 34.39
C GLY A 74 -1.06 -3.92 32.91
N HIS A 75 -1.72 -5.00 32.51
CA HIS A 75 -1.89 -5.32 31.09
C HIS A 75 -2.74 -4.23 30.41
N LYS A 76 -2.38 -3.88 29.16
CA LYS A 76 -3.05 -2.82 28.37
C LYS A 76 -4.58 -2.95 28.34
N TYR A 77 -5.11 -4.17 28.32
CA TYR A 77 -6.54 -4.45 28.23
C TYR A 77 -7.12 -5.02 29.52
N TRP A 78 -6.38 -4.96 30.64
CA TRP A 78 -6.86 -5.50 31.88
C TRP A 78 -8.17 -4.85 32.32
N GLY A 79 -9.12 -5.67 32.75
CA GLY A 79 -10.46 -5.22 33.15
C GLY A 79 -11.47 -5.14 32.00
N MET A 80 -11.03 -5.35 30.76
CA MET A 80 -11.91 -5.42 29.58
C MET A 80 -12.35 -6.86 29.31
N THR A 81 -13.59 -7.02 28.83
CA THR A 81 -14.07 -8.30 28.30
C THR A 81 -13.49 -8.56 26.92
N GLY A 82 -13.53 -9.81 26.44
CA GLY A 82 -13.12 -10.15 25.06
C GLY A 82 -13.90 -9.39 24.00
N GLU A 83 -15.21 -9.21 24.22
CA GLU A 83 -16.07 -8.44 23.31
C GLU A 83 -15.70 -6.96 23.26
N GLU A 84 -15.39 -6.37 24.41
CA GLU A 84 -14.94 -4.97 24.51
C GLU A 84 -13.59 -4.79 23.79
N ILE A 85 -12.65 -5.73 23.92
CA ILE A 85 -11.36 -5.68 23.23
C ILE A 85 -11.54 -5.74 21.71
N LYS A 86 -12.37 -6.69 21.23
CA LYS A 86 -12.66 -6.83 19.80
C LYS A 86 -13.36 -5.59 19.24
N ALA A 87 -14.31 -5.02 19.97
CA ALA A 87 -14.99 -3.78 19.57
C ALA A 87 -14.02 -2.61 19.50
N LYS A 88 -13.08 -2.49 20.44
CA LYS A 88 -12.02 -1.48 20.42
C LYS A 88 -11.13 -1.64 19.19
N TRP A 89 -10.68 -2.85 18.89
CA TRP A 89 -9.86 -3.11 17.71
C TRP A 89 -10.57 -2.76 16.41
N THR A 90 -11.85 -3.09 16.29
CA THR A 90 -12.68 -2.73 15.14
C THR A 90 -12.79 -1.21 15.00
N HIS A 91 -13.05 -0.52 16.08
CA HIS A 91 -13.13 0.96 16.09
C HIS A 91 -11.79 1.60 15.72
N ASP A 92 -10.70 1.18 16.36
CA ASP A 92 -9.35 1.70 16.10
C ASP A 92 -8.93 1.44 14.64
N GLY A 93 -9.25 0.27 14.10
CA GLY A 93 -9.01 -0.07 12.71
C GLY A 93 -9.77 0.83 11.73
N LYS A 94 -11.02 1.14 12.04
CA LYS A 94 -11.84 2.07 11.25
C LYS A 94 -11.26 3.49 11.25
N VAL A 95 -10.89 3.99 12.42
CA VAL A 95 -10.26 5.31 12.57
C VAL A 95 -8.95 5.38 11.78
N ALA A 96 -8.09 4.35 11.90
CA ALA A 96 -6.83 4.27 11.15
C ALA A 96 -7.05 4.22 9.64
N SER A 97 -8.05 3.46 9.18
CA SER A 97 -8.41 3.35 7.76
C SER A 97 -8.87 4.70 7.19
N LEU A 98 -9.72 5.42 7.89
CA LEU A 98 -10.18 6.76 7.48
C LEU A 98 -9.02 7.76 7.41
N ALA A 99 -8.13 7.75 8.39
CA ALA A 99 -6.95 8.60 8.42
C ALA A 99 -6.00 8.27 7.25
N GLY A 100 -5.82 6.99 6.94
CA GLY A 100 -5.02 6.53 5.80
C GLY A 100 -5.61 6.97 4.47
N THR A 101 -6.92 6.82 4.29
CA THR A 101 -7.63 7.26 3.08
C THR A 101 -7.45 8.76 2.87
N LYS A 102 -7.67 9.56 3.91
CA LYS A 102 -7.48 11.02 3.84
C LYS A 102 -6.04 11.38 3.46
N MET A 103 -5.07 10.74 4.07
CA MET A 103 -3.65 10.95 3.77
C MET A 103 -3.35 10.67 2.29
N HIS A 104 -3.78 9.54 1.76
CA HIS A 104 -3.58 9.17 0.34
C HIS A 104 -4.23 10.18 -0.59
N GLU A 105 -5.44 10.61 -0.31
CA GLU A 105 -6.14 11.62 -1.13
C GLU A 105 -5.41 12.96 -1.12
N ASP A 106 -5.00 13.46 0.04
CA ASP A 106 -4.30 14.74 0.16
C ASP A 106 -2.94 14.70 -0.56
N ILE A 107 -2.23 13.57 -0.52
CA ILE A 107 -0.98 13.38 -1.27
C ILE A 107 -1.24 13.36 -2.78
N GLU A 108 -2.26 12.64 -3.23
CA GLU A 108 -2.65 12.60 -4.65
C GLU A 108 -2.96 14.01 -5.18
N PHE A 109 -3.79 14.76 -4.46
CA PHE A 109 -4.13 16.12 -4.83
C PHE A 109 -2.91 17.03 -4.85
N PHE A 110 -1.98 16.86 -3.90
CA PHE A 110 -0.75 17.63 -3.88
C PHE A 110 0.07 17.43 -5.16
N TYR A 111 0.33 16.18 -5.55
CA TYR A 111 1.15 15.90 -6.73
C TYR A 111 0.46 16.24 -8.05
N ASN A 112 -0.85 16.36 -8.06
CA ASN A 112 -1.63 16.82 -9.21
C ASN A 112 -1.87 18.33 -9.21
N GLY A 113 -1.20 19.06 -8.34
CA GLY A 113 -1.31 20.52 -8.29
C GLY A 113 -2.65 21.05 -7.76
N LEU A 114 -3.41 20.23 -7.07
CA LEU A 114 -4.77 20.52 -6.61
C LEU A 114 -4.88 20.62 -5.08
N ALA A 115 -3.77 20.71 -4.35
CA ALA A 115 -3.78 20.81 -2.88
C ALA A 115 -4.64 21.98 -2.38
N HIS A 116 -4.65 23.10 -3.12
CA HIS A 116 -5.44 24.29 -2.79
C HIS A 116 -6.95 24.07 -2.85
N THR A 117 -7.42 23.00 -3.49
CA THR A 117 -8.85 22.64 -3.57
C THR A 117 -9.32 21.81 -2.38
N ARG A 118 -8.39 21.41 -1.51
CA ARG A 118 -8.65 20.59 -0.33
C ARG A 118 -8.59 21.43 0.93
N PRO A 119 -9.31 21.07 2.00
CA PRO A 119 -9.10 21.66 3.31
C PRO A 119 -7.66 21.49 3.76
N GLU A 120 -7.14 22.46 4.51
CA GLU A 120 -5.80 22.36 5.09
C GLU A 120 -5.66 21.11 5.95
N ASN A 121 -4.56 20.40 5.78
CA ASN A 121 -4.24 19.20 6.56
C ASN A 121 -3.10 19.50 7.53
N ASN A 122 -3.43 19.62 8.82
CA ASN A 122 -2.48 19.93 9.91
C ASN A 122 -2.07 18.67 10.68
N SER A 123 -2.29 17.47 10.13
CA SER A 123 -1.87 16.23 10.76
C SER A 123 -0.35 16.07 10.76
N LEU A 124 0.18 15.30 11.72
CA LEU A 124 1.61 15.00 11.78
C LEU A 124 2.04 14.18 10.55
N GLU A 125 1.25 13.20 10.15
CA GLU A 125 1.56 12.38 8.97
C GLU A 125 1.68 13.22 7.70
N TYR A 126 0.84 14.23 7.52
CA TYR A 126 0.96 15.15 6.38
C TYR A 126 2.19 16.05 6.48
N SER A 127 2.55 16.51 7.67
CA SER A 127 3.78 17.26 7.89
C SER A 127 5.03 16.43 7.56
N TYR A 128 5.02 15.14 7.87
CA TYR A 128 6.08 14.21 7.49
C TYR A 128 6.13 14.00 5.99
N PHE A 129 4.98 13.94 5.33
CA PHE A 129 4.92 13.93 3.86
C PHE A 129 5.55 15.19 3.26
N MET A 130 5.26 16.36 3.79
CA MET A 130 5.87 17.62 3.32
C MET A 130 7.38 17.65 3.51
N ASN A 131 7.91 17.03 4.56
CA ASN A 131 9.35 16.83 4.72
C ASN A 131 9.90 15.91 3.63
N PHE A 132 9.19 14.83 3.29
CA PHE A 132 9.54 13.97 2.16
C PHE A 132 9.62 14.76 0.85
N VAL A 133 8.61 15.56 0.56
CA VAL A 133 8.57 16.43 -0.64
C VAL A 133 9.79 17.32 -0.71
N LYS A 134 10.14 17.96 0.38
CA LYS A 134 11.31 18.84 0.47
C LYS A 134 12.61 18.09 0.20
N ASP A 135 12.77 16.92 0.81
CA ASP A 135 13.98 16.11 0.68
C ASP A 135 14.08 15.43 -0.70
N HIS A 136 12.96 15.28 -1.40
CA HIS A 136 12.86 14.63 -2.71
C HIS A 136 12.39 15.60 -3.81
N ALA A 137 12.84 16.85 -3.74
CA ALA A 137 12.48 17.88 -4.71
C ALA A 137 12.98 17.60 -6.14
N GLY A 138 13.95 16.70 -6.29
CA GLY A 138 14.52 16.33 -7.59
C GLY A 138 13.72 15.27 -8.36
N LEU A 139 12.68 14.69 -7.76
CA LEU A 139 11.83 13.73 -8.48
C LEU A 139 10.78 14.46 -9.32
N THR A 140 10.42 13.86 -10.46
CA THR A 140 9.33 14.32 -11.31
C THR A 140 8.14 13.37 -11.13
N PRO A 141 6.98 13.84 -10.65
CA PRO A 141 5.79 13.01 -10.58
C PRO A 141 5.39 12.48 -11.96
N TYR A 142 5.04 11.21 -12.04
CA TYR A 142 4.58 10.59 -13.27
C TYR A 142 3.11 10.18 -13.20
N ARG A 143 2.73 9.34 -12.23
CA ARG A 143 1.33 8.96 -12.01
C ARG A 143 1.06 8.79 -10.51
N THR A 144 -0.15 9.10 -10.10
CA THR A 144 -0.68 8.87 -8.76
C THR A 144 -1.93 7.99 -8.83
N GLU A 145 -2.17 7.18 -7.80
CA GLU A 145 -3.35 6.30 -7.70
C GLU A 145 -3.66 5.62 -9.05
N TRP A 146 -2.62 5.05 -9.64
CA TRP A 146 -2.71 4.47 -10.98
C TRP A 146 -3.26 3.06 -10.92
N MET A 147 -4.46 2.88 -11.43
CA MET A 147 -5.07 1.56 -11.58
C MET A 147 -4.40 0.79 -12.70
N VAL A 148 -3.82 -0.37 -12.35
CA VAL A 148 -3.12 -1.26 -13.27
C VAL A 148 -3.72 -2.66 -13.21
N TRP A 149 -3.60 -3.42 -14.29
CA TRP A 149 -4.23 -4.73 -14.40
C TRP A 149 -3.52 -5.66 -15.35
N ASP A 150 -3.74 -6.96 -15.13
CA ASP A 150 -3.30 -8.05 -15.99
C ASP A 150 -4.49 -8.98 -16.22
N ASP A 151 -4.87 -9.19 -17.46
CA ASP A 151 -6.06 -9.99 -17.83
C ASP A 151 -5.82 -11.49 -17.79
N GLU A 152 -4.63 -11.96 -18.05
CA GLU A 152 -4.29 -13.38 -17.96
C GLU A 152 -4.31 -13.86 -16.51
N LEU A 153 -3.82 -13.04 -15.59
CA LEU A 153 -3.81 -13.31 -14.15
C LEU A 153 -5.10 -12.90 -13.45
N MET A 154 -5.94 -12.11 -14.11
CA MET A 154 -7.11 -11.47 -13.51
C MET A 154 -6.79 -10.77 -12.19
N LEU A 155 -5.71 -9.99 -12.21
CA LEU A 155 -5.25 -9.15 -11.11
C LEU A 155 -5.37 -7.68 -11.46
N ALA A 156 -5.72 -6.88 -10.48
CA ALA A 156 -5.76 -5.44 -10.59
C ALA A 156 -5.37 -4.78 -9.28
N GLY A 157 -4.91 -3.55 -9.33
CA GLY A 157 -4.57 -2.79 -8.13
C GLY A 157 -4.34 -1.33 -8.44
N SER A 158 -4.10 -0.54 -7.41
CA SER A 158 -3.81 0.88 -7.52
C SER A 158 -2.41 1.15 -6.98
N ILE A 159 -1.56 1.77 -7.80
CA ILE A 159 -0.20 2.17 -7.41
C ILE A 159 -0.27 3.59 -6.89
N ASP A 160 0.18 3.83 -5.67
CA ASP A 160 0.08 5.11 -5.00
C ASP A 160 0.80 6.22 -5.76
N PHE A 161 2.06 5.97 -6.14
CA PHE A 161 2.90 6.99 -6.76
C PHE A 161 4.04 6.39 -7.59
N ILE A 162 4.16 6.87 -8.82
CA ILE A 162 5.32 6.62 -9.68
C ILE A 162 5.97 7.94 -10.00
N ALA A 163 7.28 8.03 -9.76
CA ALA A 163 8.10 9.17 -10.08
C ALA A 163 9.21 8.82 -11.07
N GLN A 164 9.71 9.82 -11.76
CA GLN A 164 10.92 9.74 -12.56
C GLN A 164 12.05 10.49 -11.86
N VAL A 165 13.19 9.83 -11.77
CA VAL A 165 14.45 10.43 -11.27
C VAL A 165 15.55 10.04 -12.25
N ASN A 166 16.20 11.02 -12.88
CA ASN A 166 17.25 10.78 -13.88
C ASN A 166 16.84 9.81 -15.01
N GLY A 167 15.58 9.89 -15.45
CA GLY A 167 15.04 9.01 -16.49
C GLY A 167 14.61 7.63 -16.02
N GLU A 168 14.81 7.29 -14.76
CA GLU A 168 14.38 6.02 -14.17
C GLU A 168 13.03 6.15 -13.49
N TYR A 169 12.22 5.09 -13.56
CA TYR A 169 10.93 5.02 -12.87
C TYR A 169 11.08 4.38 -11.51
N ILE A 170 10.50 5.01 -10.50
CA ILE A 170 10.55 4.60 -9.11
C ILE A 170 9.13 4.54 -8.55
N ILE A 171 8.78 3.46 -7.83
CA ILE A 171 7.53 3.36 -7.09
C ILE A 171 7.75 3.85 -5.66
N TYR A 172 6.89 4.74 -5.21
CA TYR A 172 6.75 5.10 -3.81
C TYR A 172 5.36 4.73 -3.33
N ASP A 173 5.28 4.07 -2.19
CA ASP A 173 4.03 3.61 -1.61
C ASP A 173 3.87 4.22 -0.22
N TRP A 174 2.79 4.96 -0.02
CA TRP A 174 2.51 5.66 1.23
C TRP A 174 1.87 4.71 2.23
N LYS A 175 2.49 4.55 3.39
CA LYS A 175 1.98 3.68 4.45
C LYS A 175 1.79 4.47 5.75
N ARG A 176 0.59 4.41 6.29
CA ARG A 176 0.32 4.90 7.64
C ARG A 176 0.53 3.75 8.63
N SER A 177 1.75 3.24 8.69
CA SER A 177 2.18 2.16 9.56
C SER A 177 3.11 2.69 10.63
N LYS A 178 2.82 2.41 11.89
CA LYS A 178 3.63 2.85 13.03
C LYS A 178 5.03 2.26 12.99
N LYS A 179 5.16 1.01 12.56
CA LYS A 179 6.42 0.27 12.54
C LYS A 179 6.47 -0.69 11.36
N ILE A 180 7.61 -0.78 10.71
CA ILE A 180 7.90 -1.77 9.68
C ILE A 180 8.75 -2.89 10.30
N GLU A 181 8.24 -4.12 10.25
CA GLU A 181 8.90 -5.30 10.79
C GLU A 181 9.29 -6.27 9.69
N LYS A 182 10.55 -6.73 9.74
CA LYS A 182 11.13 -7.68 8.76
C LYS A 182 11.19 -9.10 9.29
N THR A 183 11.14 -9.28 10.59
CA THR A 183 11.18 -10.59 11.24
C THR A 183 9.90 -10.86 12.00
N SER A 184 9.39 -12.09 11.92
CA SER A 184 8.22 -12.49 12.69
C SER A 184 8.64 -12.93 14.10
N GLY A 185 8.14 -12.23 15.13
CA GLY A 185 8.31 -12.64 16.52
C GLY A 185 7.51 -13.89 16.92
N TRP A 186 6.62 -14.36 16.05
CA TRP A 186 5.73 -15.49 16.29
C TRP A 186 6.04 -16.71 15.43
N ASP A 187 7.19 -16.72 14.76
CA ASP A 187 7.60 -17.80 13.84
C ASP A 187 6.53 -18.11 12.78
N LYS A 188 5.95 -17.04 12.20
CA LYS A 188 4.95 -17.15 11.13
C LYS A 188 5.56 -16.80 9.79
N TRP A 189 5.16 -17.54 8.76
CA TRP A 189 5.72 -17.48 7.42
C TRP A 189 4.62 -17.50 6.38
N CYS A 190 4.97 -17.18 5.14
CA CYS A 190 4.07 -17.35 4.01
C CYS A 190 3.58 -18.80 3.92
N LEU A 191 2.29 -18.98 3.58
CA LEU A 191 1.64 -20.29 3.51
C LEU A 191 1.96 -21.04 2.21
N ASP A 192 2.41 -20.34 1.17
CA ASP A 192 2.81 -20.96 -0.09
C ASP A 192 4.16 -21.65 0.07
N ASP A 193 4.23 -22.94 -0.27
CA ASP A 193 5.43 -23.75 -0.05
C ASP A 193 6.65 -23.26 -0.81
N ASP A 194 6.48 -22.68 -1.99
CA ASP A 194 7.60 -22.22 -2.83
C ASP A 194 8.17 -20.87 -2.39
N ILE A 195 7.44 -20.11 -1.60
CA ILE A 195 7.89 -18.83 -1.04
C ILE A 195 7.75 -18.79 0.49
N SER A 196 7.75 -19.94 1.14
CA SER A 196 7.61 -20.07 2.61
C SER A 196 8.79 -19.50 3.41
N HIS A 197 9.86 -19.08 2.75
CA HIS A 197 10.96 -18.37 3.39
C HIS A 197 10.63 -16.89 3.71
N LEU A 198 9.53 -16.36 3.19
CA LEU A 198 9.10 -14.99 3.48
C LEU A 198 8.37 -14.93 4.82
N PRO A 199 8.88 -14.15 5.79
CA PRO A 199 8.19 -13.96 7.06
C PRO A 199 6.82 -13.33 6.92
N ASP A 200 5.88 -13.70 7.78
CA ASP A 200 4.57 -13.07 7.85
C ASP A 200 4.66 -11.76 8.64
N THR A 201 5.16 -10.73 7.99
CA THR A 201 5.27 -9.38 8.52
C THR A 201 4.84 -8.36 7.48
N ASN A 202 4.53 -7.14 7.94
CA ASN A 202 4.08 -6.08 7.05
C ASN A 202 5.11 -5.71 5.97
N PHE A 203 6.41 -5.72 6.29
CA PHE A 203 7.45 -5.44 5.29
C PHE A 203 7.37 -6.39 4.09
N TRP A 204 7.21 -7.69 4.33
CA TRP A 204 7.17 -8.67 3.25
C TRP A 204 5.85 -8.66 2.49
N HIS A 205 4.72 -8.38 3.17
CA HIS A 205 3.44 -8.15 2.50
C HIS A 205 3.52 -6.95 1.55
N TYR A 206 4.05 -5.84 2.01
CA TYR A 206 4.21 -4.63 1.20
C TYR A 206 5.24 -4.81 0.09
N SER A 207 6.32 -5.53 0.36
CA SER A 207 7.33 -5.86 -0.66
C SER A 207 6.75 -6.71 -1.78
N LEU A 208 5.93 -7.71 -1.47
CA LEU A 208 5.20 -8.49 -2.48
C LEU A 208 4.26 -7.61 -3.29
N GLN A 209 3.53 -6.73 -2.64
CA GLN A 209 2.60 -5.80 -3.31
C GLN A 209 3.32 -4.97 -4.37
N LEU A 210 4.41 -4.33 -4.02
CA LEU A 210 5.16 -3.49 -4.95
C LEU A 210 5.85 -4.30 -6.05
N ASN A 211 6.36 -5.48 -5.74
CA ASN A 211 6.94 -6.37 -6.73
C ASN A 211 5.90 -6.90 -7.74
N ILE A 212 4.68 -7.14 -7.31
CA ILE A 212 3.58 -7.51 -8.22
C ILE A 212 3.21 -6.32 -9.12
N TYR A 213 3.15 -5.11 -8.58
CA TYR A 213 2.95 -3.91 -9.40
C TYR A 213 4.04 -3.73 -10.44
N LYS A 214 5.30 -3.90 -10.05
CA LYS A 214 6.45 -3.91 -10.98
C LYS A 214 6.25 -4.93 -12.08
N TYR A 215 5.87 -6.16 -11.73
CA TYR A 215 5.61 -7.24 -12.67
C TYR A 215 4.53 -6.83 -13.71
N ILE A 216 3.42 -6.28 -13.26
CA ILE A 216 2.32 -5.84 -14.14
C ILE A 216 2.77 -4.70 -15.05
N LEU A 217 3.47 -3.70 -14.52
CA LEU A 217 3.96 -2.56 -15.28
C LEU A 217 4.97 -2.97 -16.35
N GLU A 218 5.91 -3.84 -16.01
CA GLU A 218 6.94 -4.30 -16.95
C GLU A 218 6.37 -5.21 -18.01
N LYS A 219 5.38 -6.04 -17.67
CA LYS A 219 4.71 -6.95 -18.63
C LYS A 219 3.75 -6.22 -19.57
N ASN A 220 2.92 -5.29 -19.05
CA ASN A 220 1.76 -4.77 -19.79
C ASN A 220 1.82 -3.28 -20.12
N TYR A 221 2.69 -2.51 -19.50
CA TYR A 221 2.70 -1.04 -19.59
C TYR A 221 3.96 -0.47 -20.24
N GLY A 222 4.93 -1.31 -20.57
CA GLY A 222 6.18 -0.87 -21.19
C GLY A 222 7.06 0.00 -20.27
N ILE A 223 6.89 -0.11 -18.97
CA ILE A 223 7.62 0.67 -17.98
C ILE A 223 8.53 -0.26 -17.18
N GLN A 224 9.83 0.09 -17.11
CA GLN A 224 10.81 -0.61 -16.28
C GLN A 224 10.95 0.12 -14.95
N ILE A 225 10.83 -0.60 -13.84
CA ILE A 225 10.94 -0.05 -12.48
C ILE A 225 12.34 -0.32 -11.93
N SER A 226 13.07 0.75 -11.63
CA SER A 226 14.45 0.66 -11.11
C SER A 226 14.50 0.46 -9.61
N HIS A 227 13.63 1.14 -8.87
CA HIS A 227 13.61 1.09 -7.41
C HIS A 227 12.18 1.18 -6.89
N MET A 228 11.97 0.67 -5.67
CA MET A 228 10.68 0.71 -4.98
C MET A 228 10.90 1.01 -3.50
N TYR A 229 10.10 1.91 -2.95
CA TYR A 229 10.20 2.36 -1.57
C TYR A 229 8.85 2.39 -0.87
N LEU A 230 8.85 2.03 0.40
CA LEU A 230 7.77 2.34 1.34
C LEU A 230 8.10 3.66 2.01
N VAL A 231 7.14 4.56 2.05
CA VAL A 231 7.25 5.82 2.80
C VAL A 231 6.25 5.78 3.95
N CYS A 232 6.76 5.59 5.15
CA CYS A 232 5.93 5.43 6.34
C CYS A 232 5.71 6.79 7.00
N LEU A 233 4.43 7.13 7.20
CA LEU A 233 3.96 8.46 7.59
C LEU A 233 3.04 8.36 8.83
N HIS A 234 3.43 7.59 9.83
CA HIS A 234 2.61 7.43 11.03
C HIS A 234 2.98 8.46 12.09
N PRO A 235 1.99 9.13 12.74
CA PRO A 235 2.27 10.17 13.74
C PRO A 235 3.02 9.66 14.98
N ASP A 236 2.89 8.37 15.30
CA ASP A 236 3.51 7.75 16.48
C ASP A 236 4.80 6.99 16.16
N ASN A 237 5.38 7.16 14.97
CA ASN A 237 6.65 6.51 14.69
C ASN A 237 7.76 7.09 15.58
N VAL A 238 8.74 6.25 15.91
CA VAL A 238 9.82 6.65 16.83
C VAL A 238 10.75 7.72 16.26
N ARG A 239 10.81 7.85 14.95
CA ARG A 239 11.68 8.82 14.27
C ARG A 239 11.14 10.24 14.33
N GLY A 240 9.83 10.42 14.51
CA GLY A 240 9.18 11.74 14.48
C GLY A 240 9.27 12.43 13.11
N ASN A 241 9.34 11.65 12.04
CA ASN A 241 9.40 12.10 10.65
C ASN A 241 8.98 10.94 9.73
N TYR A 242 8.97 11.16 8.40
CA TYR A 242 8.79 10.05 7.47
C TYR A 242 9.94 9.04 7.61
N GLU A 243 9.63 7.78 7.33
CA GLU A 243 10.62 6.72 7.23
C GLU A 243 10.62 6.15 5.82
N LEU A 244 11.80 6.06 5.21
CA LEU A 244 11.98 5.51 3.88
C LEU A 244 12.57 4.11 3.98
N HIS A 245 11.83 3.11 3.47
CA HIS A 245 12.29 1.73 3.44
C HIS A 245 12.41 1.25 2.00
N LYS A 246 13.61 0.85 1.61
CA LYS A 246 13.81 0.23 0.30
C LYS A 246 13.20 -1.18 0.30
N VAL A 247 12.40 -1.46 -0.71
CA VAL A 247 11.75 -2.76 -0.89
C VAL A 247 12.75 -3.76 -1.46
N SER A 248 12.70 -5.00 -0.97
CA SER A 248 13.51 -6.09 -1.50
C SER A 248 13.04 -6.49 -2.91
N GLU A 249 13.98 -6.86 -3.77
CA GLU A 249 13.66 -7.43 -5.08
C GLU A 249 13.18 -8.87 -4.90
N LEU A 250 11.92 -9.11 -5.28
CA LEU A 250 11.27 -10.43 -5.15
C LEU A 250 10.81 -10.96 -6.52
N GLY A 251 11.61 -10.72 -7.56
CA GLY A 251 11.28 -11.15 -8.92
C GLY A 251 11.07 -12.65 -9.05
N ASP A 252 11.93 -13.45 -8.45
CA ASP A 252 11.83 -14.92 -8.50
C ASP A 252 10.57 -15.42 -7.77
N GLU A 253 10.29 -14.88 -6.58
CA GLU A 253 9.12 -15.21 -5.78
C GLU A 253 7.83 -14.84 -6.52
N VAL A 254 7.79 -13.66 -7.12
CA VAL A 254 6.63 -13.21 -7.91
C VAL A 254 6.43 -14.09 -9.14
N ASP A 255 7.49 -14.44 -9.85
CA ASP A 255 7.39 -15.33 -11.02
C ASP A 255 6.77 -16.69 -10.65
N VAL A 256 7.15 -17.26 -9.52
CA VAL A 256 6.61 -18.53 -9.03
C VAL A 256 5.11 -18.41 -8.74
N ILE A 257 4.69 -17.42 -7.97
CA ILE A 257 3.27 -17.29 -7.59
C ILE A 257 2.40 -16.86 -8.78
N MET A 258 2.93 -16.10 -9.74
CA MET A 258 2.18 -15.77 -10.96
C MET A 258 2.00 -16.99 -11.86
N LYS A 259 3.00 -17.85 -12.02
CA LYS A 259 2.87 -19.12 -12.73
C LYS A 259 1.81 -20.02 -12.11
N LYS A 260 1.78 -20.14 -10.78
CA LYS A 260 0.75 -20.90 -10.07
C LYS A 260 -0.64 -20.34 -10.31
N ARG A 261 -0.78 -19.02 -10.29
CA ARG A 261 -2.06 -18.38 -10.54
C ARG A 261 -2.54 -18.60 -11.97
N LEU A 262 -1.64 -18.48 -12.95
CA LEU A 262 -1.98 -18.74 -14.36
C LEU A 262 -2.50 -20.16 -14.59
N ALA A 263 -1.99 -21.13 -13.85
CA ALA A 263 -2.41 -22.52 -13.95
C ALA A 263 -3.85 -22.76 -13.43
N LEU A 264 -4.47 -21.78 -12.78
CA LEU A 264 -5.87 -21.88 -12.31
C LEU A 264 -6.88 -21.53 -13.40
N PHE A 265 -6.46 -20.93 -14.50
CA PHE A 265 -7.28 -20.51 -15.63
C PHE A 265 -6.92 -21.32 -16.89
#